data_31adb32bf2dbf162565db219dc1f7677
#
_entry.id   31adb32bf2dbf162565db219dc1f7677
#
_cell.length_a   1.000
_cell.length_b   1.000
_cell.length_c   1.000
_cell.angle_alpha   90.00
_cell.angle_beta   90.00
_cell.angle_gamma   90.00
#
_symmetry.space_group_name_H-M   'P 1'
#
loop_
_entity.id
_entity.type
_entity.pdbx_description
1 polymer ?
#
loop_
_entity_poly.entity_id
_entity_poly.type
_entity_poly.pdbx_seq_one_letter_code
_entity_poly.pdbx_strand_id
1 'polypeptide(L)'
;GSVEQSPKDFSANIEAPSSIAYQINTTGVIKYFELPDGSKVELYPQSWINFDREMMGTERSVKLVGKALFWVAKDAKRRFTVYSGDISTTAIGTRFIVRSFETENNISVRLEEGKVVINTQIENIKKGKGYYLLPGDEFVYSKSLSKGNVKKYLAKGKSNINREEGKKLSPIENITIPFVDKNSN
;
A
#
# COMPACT_ATOMS: atom_id res chain seq x y z
N GLY A 1 -4.92 -65.96 -25.40
CA GLY A 1 -5.23 -64.51 -25.50
C GLY A 1 -4.45 -63.73 -24.46
N SER A 2 -3.34 -63.11 -24.90
CA SER A 2 -2.54 -62.22 -24.04
C SER A 2 -3.18 -60.85 -24.07
N VAL A 3 -3.57 -60.36 -22.92
CA VAL A 3 -4.03 -58.98 -22.75
C VAL A 3 -2.83 -58.11 -22.46
N GLU A 4 -2.45 -57.33 -23.44
CA GLU A 4 -1.41 -56.34 -23.34
C GLU A 4 -2.00 -55.12 -22.57
N GLN A 5 -1.56 -54.93 -21.31
CA GLN A 5 -1.89 -53.74 -20.52
C GLN A 5 -0.95 -52.64 -20.97
N SER A 6 -1.50 -51.62 -21.64
CA SER A 6 -0.81 -50.35 -21.90
C SER A 6 -0.44 -49.65 -20.59
N PRO A 7 0.76 -49.10 -20.51
CA PRO A 7 1.12 -48.29 -19.33
C PRO A 7 0.20 -47.08 -19.25
N LYS A 8 -0.46 -46.93 -18.10
CA LYS A 8 -1.18 -45.70 -17.78
C LYS A 8 -0.17 -44.56 -17.76
N ASP A 9 -0.34 -43.63 -18.67
CA ASP A 9 0.36 -42.34 -18.66
C ASP A 9 0.11 -41.65 -17.31
N PHE A 10 1.12 -41.69 -16.46
CA PHE A 10 1.25 -40.80 -15.33
C PHE A 10 1.69 -39.44 -15.88
N SER A 11 0.76 -38.70 -16.47
CA SER A 11 0.91 -37.28 -16.63
C SER A 11 0.90 -36.70 -15.22
N ALA A 12 2.08 -36.58 -14.63
CA ALA A 12 2.25 -35.75 -13.45
C ALA A 12 1.73 -34.37 -13.83
N ASN A 13 0.63 -33.95 -13.24
CA ASN A 13 0.18 -32.55 -13.23
C ASN A 13 1.30 -31.75 -12.53
N ILE A 14 2.29 -31.31 -13.30
CA ILE A 14 3.22 -30.29 -12.85
C ILE A 14 2.38 -29.03 -12.85
N GLU A 15 1.83 -28.68 -11.69
CA GLU A 15 1.23 -27.36 -11.50
C GLU A 15 2.28 -26.34 -11.88
N ALA A 16 1.92 -25.44 -12.81
CA ALA A 16 2.77 -24.31 -13.16
C ALA A 16 3.14 -23.55 -11.88
N PRO A 17 4.39 -23.13 -11.70
CA PRO A 17 4.78 -22.38 -10.51
C PRO A 17 3.86 -21.17 -10.36
N SER A 18 3.35 -20.98 -9.14
CA SER A 18 2.48 -19.84 -8.83
C SER A 18 3.14 -18.53 -9.29
N SER A 19 2.41 -17.72 -10.05
CA SER A 19 2.87 -16.38 -10.45
C SER A 19 2.95 -15.41 -9.26
N ILE A 20 2.45 -15.80 -8.08
CA ILE A 20 2.41 -14.97 -6.88
C ILE A 20 3.70 -15.11 -6.07
N ALA A 21 4.30 -13.98 -5.75
CA ALA A 21 5.41 -13.86 -4.82
C ALA A 21 4.95 -13.24 -3.50
N TYR A 22 5.67 -13.58 -2.44
CA TYR A 22 5.43 -13.06 -1.09
C TYR A 22 6.68 -12.40 -0.53
N GLN A 23 6.49 -11.31 0.22
CA GLN A 23 7.46 -10.74 1.14
C GLN A 23 6.85 -10.66 2.52
N ILE A 24 7.52 -11.24 3.50
CA ILE A 24 7.05 -11.34 4.89
C ILE A 24 8.12 -10.73 5.79
N ASN A 25 7.71 -9.90 6.74
CA ASN A 25 8.59 -9.34 7.75
C ASN A 25 8.16 -9.80 9.15
N THR A 26 8.81 -10.82 9.68
CA THR A 26 8.65 -11.32 11.05
C THR A 26 9.70 -10.76 12.02
N THR A 27 10.58 -9.87 11.55
CA THR A 27 11.63 -9.25 12.36
C THR A 27 11.12 -8.00 13.10
N GLY A 28 11.92 -7.47 14.01
CA GLY A 28 11.61 -6.21 14.72
C GLY A 28 12.06 -4.94 13.98
N VAL A 29 12.62 -5.07 12.77
CA VAL A 29 13.13 -3.95 11.98
C VAL A 29 12.43 -3.85 10.64
N ILE A 30 12.49 -2.68 9.99
CA ILE A 30 11.89 -2.46 8.67
C ILE A 30 12.67 -3.26 7.62
N LYS A 31 11.97 -3.94 6.72
CA LYS A 31 12.52 -4.65 5.56
C LYS A 31 12.36 -3.81 4.31
N TYR A 32 13.46 -3.59 3.59
CA TYR A 32 13.51 -2.80 2.35
C TYR A 32 13.67 -3.71 1.15
N PHE A 33 12.89 -3.51 0.11
CA PHE A 33 13.03 -4.25 -1.15
C PHE A 33 12.37 -3.50 -2.31
N GLU A 34 12.67 -3.95 -3.52
CA GLU A 34 12.12 -3.42 -4.76
C GLU A 34 11.17 -4.45 -5.40
N LEU A 35 10.05 -3.95 -5.93
CA LEU A 35 9.08 -4.73 -6.69
C LEU A 35 9.53 -4.86 -8.15
N PRO A 36 8.99 -5.84 -8.92
CA PRO A 36 9.38 -6.05 -10.33
C PRO A 36 9.17 -4.84 -11.25
N ASP A 37 8.27 -3.93 -10.88
CA ASP A 37 8.00 -2.68 -11.62
C ASP A 37 8.95 -1.52 -11.27
N GLY A 38 9.91 -1.75 -10.36
CA GLY A 38 10.83 -0.73 -9.86
C GLY A 38 10.29 0.09 -8.69
N SER A 39 9.08 -0.18 -8.23
CA SER A 39 8.54 0.44 -7.00
C SER A 39 9.30 -0.07 -5.78
N LYS A 40 9.57 0.82 -4.82
CA LYS A 40 10.28 0.48 -3.58
C LYS A 40 9.32 0.36 -2.42
N VAL A 41 9.59 -0.57 -1.52
CA VAL A 41 8.75 -0.87 -0.36
C VAL A 41 9.57 -0.90 0.92
N GLU A 42 9.09 -0.19 1.94
CA GLU A 42 9.48 -0.40 3.34
C GLU A 42 8.38 -1.21 4.02
N LEU A 43 8.66 -2.47 4.31
CA LEU A 43 7.73 -3.37 4.98
C LEU A 43 8.03 -3.39 6.48
N TYR A 44 7.09 -2.93 7.28
CA TYR A 44 7.23 -2.83 8.73
C TYR A 44 7.12 -4.20 9.40
N PRO A 45 7.54 -4.33 10.69
CA PRO A 45 7.41 -5.58 11.44
C PRO A 45 5.99 -6.14 11.44
N GLN A 46 5.86 -7.47 11.45
CA GLN A 46 4.61 -8.23 11.46
C GLN A 46 3.68 -7.89 10.27
N SER A 47 4.28 -7.65 9.14
CA SER A 47 3.59 -7.32 7.91
C SER A 47 3.99 -8.26 6.79
N TRP A 48 3.09 -8.43 5.82
CA TRP A 48 3.38 -9.15 4.61
C TRP A 48 2.66 -8.55 3.41
N ILE A 49 3.27 -8.73 2.24
CA ILE A 49 2.63 -8.43 0.96
C ILE A 49 2.73 -9.62 0.02
N ASN A 50 1.78 -9.71 -0.92
CA ASN A 50 1.91 -10.54 -2.09
C ASN A 50 1.68 -9.73 -3.36
N PHE A 51 2.26 -10.20 -4.45
CA PHE A 51 2.22 -9.53 -5.75
C PHE A 51 2.53 -10.52 -6.88
N ASP A 52 2.20 -10.18 -8.12
CA ASP A 52 2.62 -10.96 -9.28
C ASP A 52 4.14 -10.87 -9.46
N ARG A 53 4.79 -12.02 -9.69
CA ARG A 53 6.26 -12.11 -9.79
C ARG A 53 6.85 -11.23 -10.87
N GLU A 54 6.13 -11.01 -11.94
CA GLU A 54 6.61 -10.28 -13.10
C GLU A 54 5.97 -8.91 -13.23
N MET A 55 4.79 -8.72 -12.64
CA MET A 55 3.99 -7.49 -12.77
C MET A 55 3.81 -7.03 -14.22
N MET A 56 3.66 -7.99 -15.14
CA MET A 56 3.57 -7.74 -16.59
C MET A 56 2.15 -7.46 -17.08
N GLY A 57 1.16 -7.58 -16.22
CA GLY A 57 -0.25 -7.35 -16.55
C GLY A 57 -0.58 -5.89 -16.84
N THR A 58 -1.86 -5.63 -17.15
CA THR A 58 -2.40 -4.28 -17.40
C THR A 58 -2.48 -3.42 -16.15
N GLU A 59 -2.41 -4.03 -14.97
CA GLU A 59 -2.39 -3.38 -13.66
C GLU A 59 -1.21 -3.89 -12.84
N ARG A 60 -0.70 -3.02 -11.98
CA ARG A 60 0.30 -3.34 -10.98
C ARG A 60 -0.41 -3.39 -9.63
N SER A 61 -0.51 -4.57 -9.03
CA SER A 61 -1.22 -4.70 -7.76
C SER A 61 -0.44 -5.48 -6.72
N VAL A 62 -0.64 -5.09 -5.47
CA VAL A 62 -0.15 -5.81 -4.30
C VAL A 62 -1.27 -5.94 -3.27
N LYS A 63 -1.24 -7.03 -2.50
CA LYS A 63 -2.08 -7.19 -1.33
C LYS A 63 -1.21 -7.01 -0.08
N LEU A 64 -1.67 -6.19 0.86
CA LEU A 64 -0.97 -5.86 2.09
C LEU A 64 -1.79 -6.27 3.32
N VAL A 65 -1.11 -6.90 4.28
CA VAL A 65 -1.54 -7.01 5.67
C VAL A 65 -0.43 -6.45 6.55
N GLY A 66 -0.77 -5.54 7.45
CA GLY A 66 0.19 -4.84 8.30
C GLY A 66 0.46 -3.41 7.83
N LYS A 67 1.72 -2.98 7.87
CA LYS A 67 2.11 -1.61 7.52
C LYS A 67 3.23 -1.62 6.49
N ALA A 68 3.08 -0.80 5.46
CA ALA A 68 4.12 -0.56 4.47
C ALA A 68 4.12 0.88 3.95
N LEU A 69 5.30 1.38 3.60
CA LEU A 69 5.48 2.57 2.80
C LEU A 69 5.83 2.17 1.39
N PHE A 70 5.19 2.80 0.42
CA PHE A 70 5.39 2.57 -1.00
C PHE A 70 5.93 3.83 -1.69
N TRP A 71 7.03 3.70 -2.43
CA TRP A 71 7.46 4.62 -3.48
C TRP A 71 7.11 4.01 -4.82
N VAL A 72 6.01 4.45 -5.40
CA VAL A 72 5.52 3.86 -6.64
C VAL A 72 6.26 4.42 -7.83
N ALA A 73 6.86 3.55 -8.62
CA ALA A 73 7.48 3.93 -9.89
C ALA A 73 6.44 4.53 -10.85
N LYS A 74 6.83 5.62 -11.54
CA LYS A 74 5.96 6.29 -12.50
C LYS A 74 5.69 5.38 -13.71
N ASP A 75 4.43 5.06 -13.93
CA ASP A 75 3.95 4.38 -15.13
C ASP A 75 2.54 4.89 -15.42
N ALA A 76 2.42 5.82 -16.35
CA ALA A 76 1.14 6.45 -16.70
C ALA A 76 0.16 5.49 -17.38
N LYS A 77 0.63 4.37 -17.90
CA LYS A 77 -0.20 3.38 -18.61
C LYS A 77 -0.80 2.36 -17.67
N ARG A 78 -0.17 2.10 -16.52
CA ARG A 78 -0.59 1.08 -15.57
C ARG A 78 -0.69 1.66 -14.17
N ARG A 79 -1.87 1.60 -13.61
CA ARG A 79 -2.11 2.02 -12.23
C ARG A 79 -1.45 1.05 -11.26
N PHE A 80 -1.05 1.56 -10.11
CA PHE A 80 -0.57 0.76 -9.00
C PHE A 80 -1.63 0.73 -7.91
N THR A 81 -2.09 -0.45 -7.50
CA THR A 81 -3.16 -0.59 -6.51
C THR A 81 -2.71 -1.46 -5.34
N VAL A 82 -2.87 -0.94 -4.13
CA VAL A 82 -2.68 -1.67 -2.87
C VAL A 82 -4.05 -2.09 -2.34
N TYR A 83 -4.29 -3.39 -2.27
CA TYR A 83 -5.45 -3.98 -1.63
C TYR A 83 -5.14 -4.25 -0.17
N SER A 84 -5.91 -3.71 0.75
CA SER A 84 -5.68 -3.83 2.19
C SER A 84 -7.01 -3.86 2.95
N GLY A 85 -7.41 -5.05 3.41
CA GLY A 85 -8.70 -5.26 4.05
C GLY A 85 -9.85 -4.83 3.14
N ASP A 86 -10.71 -3.95 3.65
CA ASP A 86 -11.92 -3.48 2.94
C ASP A 86 -11.68 -2.31 1.99
N ILE A 87 -10.43 -1.89 1.80
CA ILE A 87 -10.09 -0.76 0.93
C ILE A 87 -9.08 -1.13 -0.15
N SER A 88 -9.12 -0.36 -1.24
CA SER A 88 -8.08 -0.32 -2.25
C SER A 88 -7.54 1.09 -2.41
N THR A 89 -6.22 1.23 -2.49
CA THR A 89 -5.52 2.50 -2.69
C THR A 89 -4.84 2.48 -4.04
N THR A 90 -5.28 3.32 -4.96
CA THR A 90 -4.75 3.40 -6.33
C THR A 90 -3.91 4.65 -6.51
N ALA A 91 -2.70 4.48 -7.06
CA ALA A 91 -1.67 5.49 -7.17
C ALA A 91 -1.00 5.50 -8.56
N ILE A 92 -0.42 6.63 -8.93
CA ILE A 92 0.44 6.80 -10.11
C ILE A 92 1.62 7.67 -9.69
N GLY A 93 2.82 7.06 -9.52
CA GLY A 93 4.03 7.82 -9.19
C GLY A 93 3.91 8.59 -7.87
N THR A 94 3.61 7.90 -6.78
CA THR A 94 3.29 8.48 -5.48
C THR A 94 4.15 7.89 -4.37
N ARG A 95 4.19 8.58 -3.24
CA ARG A 95 4.74 8.06 -1.99
C ARG A 95 3.68 8.13 -0.90
N PHE A 96 3.33 6.96 -0.34
CA PHE A 96 2.28 6.85 0.66
C PHE A 96 2.49 5.67 1.60
N ILE A 97 1.87 5.75 2.77
CA ILE A 97 1.93 4.73 3.81
C ILE A 97 0.53 4.13 3.97
N VAL A 98 0.46 2.80 4.02
CA VAL A 98 -0.77 2.06 4.35
C VAL A 98 -0.55 1.30 5.65
N ARG A 99 -1.52 1.37 6.56
CA ARG A 99 -1.58 0.58 7.79
C ARG A 99 -2.90 -0.17 7.85
N SER A 100 -2.84 -1.50 7.83
CA SER A 100 -4.00 -2.39 7.80
C SER A 100 -3.67 -3.71 8.51
N PHE A 101 -3.52 -3.66 9.84
CA PHE A 101 -3.38 -4.86 10.65
C PHE A 101 -4.74 -5.53 10.87
N GLU A 102 -4.79 -6.86 10.82
CA GLU A 102 -6.02 -7.61 11.02
C GLU A 102 -6.59 -7.42 12.44
N THR A 103 -5.73 -7.24 13.42
CA THR A 103 -6.08 -7.02 14.83
C THR A 103 -6.54 -5.61 15.15
N GLU A 104 -6.40 -4.66 14.23
CA GLU A 104 -6.80 -3.26 14.42
C GLU A 104 -8.14 -2.97 13.75
N ASN A 105 -8.98 -2.16 14.41
CA ASN A 105 -10.25 -1.74 13.85
C ASN A 105 -10.11 -0.75 12.68
N ASN A 106 -9.02 0.02 12.65
CA ASN A 106 -8.83 1.05 11.66
C ASN A 106 -7.82 0.64 10.58
N ILE A 107 -8.15 1.00 9.34
CA ILE A 107 -7.20 1.02 8.23
C ILE A 107 -6.87 2.48 7.95
N SER A 108 -5.60 2.82 7.78
CA SER A 108 -5.23 4.20 7.43
C SER A 108 -4.31 4.26 6.22
N VAL A 109 -4.46 5.35 5.46
CA VAL A 109 -3.59 5.70 4.33
C VAL A 109 -3.16 7.14 4.49
N ARG A 110 -1.84 7.39 4.53
CA ARG A 110 -1.24 8.73 4.54
C ARG A 110 -0.55 8.99 3.23
N LEU A 111 -0.85 10.13 2.62
CA LEU A 111 -0.20 10.55 1.39
C LEU A 111 0.92 11.54 1.69
N GLU A 112 2.13 11.19 1.26
CA GLU A 112 3.33 12.03 1.38
C GLU A 112 3.58 12.86 0.13
N GLU A 113 3.43 12.22 -1.06
CA GLU A 113 3.71 12.84 -2.34
C GLU A 113 2.79 12.29 -3.44
N GLY A 114 2.35 13.16 -4.35
CA GLY A 114 1.52 12.79 -5.50
C GLY A 114 0.03 12.80 -5.19
N LYS A 115 -0.71 11.85 -5.74
CA LYS A 115 -2.16 11.71 -5.58
C LYS A 115 -2.54 10.24 -5.48
N VAL A 116 -3.46 9.92 -4.58
CA VAL A 116 -4.09 8.61 -4.50
C VAL A 116 -5.61 8.73 -4.47
N VAL A 117 -6.26 7.70 -4.95
CA VAL A 117 -7.69 7.49 -4.76
C VAL A 117 -7.92 6.22 -3.97
N ILE A 118 -8.78 6.29 -2.96
CA ILE A 118 -9.14 5.17 -2.10
C ILE A 118 -10.59 4.81 -2.35
N ASN A 119 -10.84 3.54 -2.60
CA ASN A 119 -12.17 2.99 -2.73
C ASN A 119 -12.42 2.01 -1.59
N THR A 120 -13.63 2.04 -1.03
CA THR A 120 -14.10 1.07 -0.05
C THR A 120 -14.99 0.05 -0.74
N GLN A 121 -14.93 -1.21 -0.32
CA GLN A 121 -15.74 -2.27 -0.96
C GLN A 121 -17.25 -2.04 -0.80
N ILE A 122 -17.67 -1.42 0.30
CA ILE A 122 -19.09 -1.21 0.64
C ILE A 122 -19.67 0.01 -0.08
N GLU A 123 -18.89 1.08 -0.27
CA GLU A 123 -19.37 2.30 -0.91
C GLU A 123 -19.38 2.22 -2.43
N ASN A 124 -18.60 1.32 -3.04
CA ASN A 124 -18.63 1.06 -4.48
C ASN A 124 -20.00 0.52 -4.97
N ILE A 125 -20.82 -0.03 -4.09
CA ILE A 125 -22.19 -0.45 -4.41
C ILE A 125 -23.13 0.76 -4.55
N LYS A 126 -22.78 1.90 -3.96
CA LYS A 126 -23.61 3.12 -3.94
C LYS A 126 -23.04 4.29 -4.75
N LYS A 127 -22.48 4.06 -5.94
CA LYS A 127 -21.96 5.10 -6.85
C LYS A 127 -20.62 5.73 -6.45
N GLY A 128 -19.50 5.08 -6.82
CA GLY A 128 -18.42 5.68 -7.59
C GLY A 128 -17.67 6.91 -7.07
N LYS A 129 -17.71 7.24 -5.77
CA LYS A 129 -16.90 8.34 -5.26
C LYS A 129 -15.80 7.79 -4.37
N GLY A 130 -14.63 7.59 -4.96
CA GLY A 130 -13.41 7.35 -4.19
C GLY A 130 -13.03 8.57 -3.35
N TYR A 131 -12.26 8.33 -2.30
CA TYR A 131 -11.64 9.39 -1.51
C TYR A 131 -10.33 9.80 -2.16
N TYR A 132 -10.22 11.06 -2.56
CA TYR A 132 -9.01 11.61 -3.15
C TYR A 132 -8.16 12.25 -2.06
N LEU A 133 -6.89 11.84 -1.95
CA LEU A 133 -5.93 12.44 -1.04
C LEU A 133 -4.95 13.34 -1.77
N LEU A 134 -4.60 14.43 -1.10
CA LEU A 134 -3.48 15.30 -1.41
C LEU A 134 -2.37 15.11 -0.35
N PRO A 135 -1.12 15.48 -0.64
CA PRO A 135 -0.04 15.42 0.34
C PRO A 135 -0.43 16.08 1.67
N GLY A 136 -0.19 15.39 2.79
CA GLY A 136 -0.61 15.80 4.13
C GLY A 136 -1.99 15.28 4.56
N ASP A 137 -2.73 14.64 3.68
CA ASP A 137 -4.00 13.99 4.03
C ASP A 137 -3.79 12.58 4.59
N GLU A 138 -4.64 12.21 5.53
CA GLU A 138 -4.79 10.85 6.03
C GLU A 138 -6.24 10.41 5.87
N PHE A 139 -6.45 9.29 5.20
CA PHE A 139 -7.71 8.57 5.19
C PHE A 139 -7.72 7.57 6.34
N VAL A 140 -8.82 7.51 7.08
CA VAL A 140 -9.04 6.51 8.13
C VAL A 140 -10.37 5.83 7.88
N TYR A 141 -10.33 4.50 7.77
CA TYR A 141 -11.49 3.63 7.63
C TYR A 141 -11.71 2.83 8.91
N SER A 142 -12.90 2.92 9.47
CA SER A 142 -13.32 2.09 10.60
C SER A 142 -14.03 0.85 10.11
N LYS A 143 -13.46 -0.33 10.39
CA LYS A 143 -14.04 -1.63 9.99
C LYS A 143 -15.40 -1.86 10.67
N SER A 144 -15.50 -1.54 11.96
CA SER A 144 -16.73 -1.73 12.74
C SER A 144 -17.87 -0.82 12.29
N LEU A 145 -17.57 0.38 11.82
CA LEU A 145 -18.55 1.34 11.33
C LEU A 145 -18.74 1.28 9.82
N SER A 146 -17.90 0.53 9.11
CA SER A 146 -17.85 0.49 7.63
C SER A 146 -17.85 1.89 7.01
N LYS A 147 -17.08 2.80 7.60
CA LYS A 147 -17.05 4.22 7.23
C LYS A 147 -15.63 4.77 7.19
N GLY A 148 -15.34 5.54 6.14
CA GLY A 148 -14.09 6.26 5.95
C GLY A 148 -14.25 7.76 6.09
N ASN A 149 -13.18 8.44 6.48
CA ASN A 149 -13.07 9.89 6.50
C ASN A 149 -11.65 10.33 6.19
N VAL A 150 -11.52 11.53 5.63
CA VAL A 150 -10.24 12.18 5.35
C VAL A 150 -10.00 13.28 6.38
N LYS A 151 -8.79 13.34 6.90
CA LYS A 151 -8.32 14.39 7.82
C LYS A 151 -6.91 14.81 7.44
N LYS A 152 -6.48 15.99 7.89
CA LYS A 152 -5.07 16.37 7.83
C LYS A 152 -4.30 15.64 8.91
N TYR A 153 -3.10 15.13 8.56
CA TYR A 153 -2.20 14.61 9.57
C TYR A 153 -1.03 15.57 9.79
N LEU A 154 -0.68 15.77 11.07
CA LEU A 154 0.46 16.56 11.47
C LEU A 154 1.52 15.59 12.00
N ALA A 155 2.76 15.73 11.55
CA ALA A 155 3.85 15.01 12.20
C ALA A 155 3.98 15.45 13.64
N LYS A 156 3.96 14.49 14.55
CA LYS A 156 4.26 14.78 15.96
C LYS A 156 5.65 15.43 16.05
N GLY A 157 5.73 16.67 16.55
CA GLY A 157 6.97 17.31 16.95
C GLY A 157 7.48 18.45 16.09
N LYS A 158 6.76 18.92 15.07
CA LYS A 158 7.11 20.18 14.38
C LYS A 158 6.09 21.26 14.71
N SER A 159 6.30 21.94 15.83
CA SER A 159 5.74 23.28 16.02
C SER A 159 6.64 24.24 15.23
N ASN A 160 6.05 24.98 14.29
CA ASN A 160 6.75 26.08 13.66
C ASN A 160 6.91 27.19 14.71
N ILE A 161 8.15 27.47 15.09
CA ILE A 161 8.50 28.65 15.84
C ILE A 161 9.02 29.64 14.82
N ASN A 162 8.28 30.70 14.61
CA ASN A 162 8.79 31.83 13.85
C ASN A 162 9.83 32.54 14.71
N ARG A 163 11.12 32.43 14.33
CA ARG A 163 12.26 32.98 15.09
C ARG A 163 12.34 34.52 15.03
N GLU A 164 11.65 35.15 14.08
CA GLU A 164 11.73 36.60 13.92
C GLU A 164 10.88 37.37 14.90
N GLU A 165 9.83 36.78 15.46
CA GLU A 165 8.93 37.49 16.38
C GLU A 165 8.71 36.82 17.75
N GLY A 166 9.35 35.68 18.02
CA GLY A 166 9.17 34.94 19.28
C GLY A 166 7.74 34.43 19.51
N LYS A 167 6.86 34.52 18.53
CA LYS A 167 5.49 34.04 18.61
C LYS A 167 5.40 32.59 18.21
N LYS A 168 4.83 31.77 19.09
CA LYS A 168 4.45 30.40 18.82
C LYS A 168 3.29 30.41 17.86
N LEU A 169 3.51 29.96 16.60
CA LEU A 169 2.42 29.82 15.65
C LEU A 169 1.63 28.55 15.96
N SER A 170 0.33 28.63 15.79
CA SER A 170 -0.53 27.44 15.80
C SER A 170 -0.06 26.45 14.76
N PRO A 171 -0.27 25.13 14.95
CA PRO A 171 0.08 24.14 13.94
C PRO A 171 -0.52 24.51 12.60
N ILE A 172 0.30 24.53 11.55
CA ILE A 172 -0.19 24.87 10.21
C ILE A 172 -0.96 23.67 9.67
N GLU A 173 -2.20 23.88 9.28
CA GLU A 173 -3.12 22.84 8.84
C GLU A 173 -2.72 22.17 7.51
N ASN A 174 -1.62 22.48 6.87
CA ASN A 174 -1.27 21.95 5.55
C ASN A 174 0.23 21.68 5.36
N ILE A 175 0.96 21.29 6.40
CA ILE A 175 2.37 20.96 6.22
C ILE A 175 2.51 19.56 5.63
N THR A 176 2.96 19.49 4.39
CA THR A 176 3.55 18.29 3.83
C THR A 176 4.92 18.12 4.44
N ILE A 177 5.10 17.10 5.26
CA ILE A 177 6.42 16.76 5.78
C ILE A 177 7.07 15.86 4.75
N PRO A 178 8.16 16.29 4.13
CA PRO A 178 8.89 15.39 3.24
C PRO A 178 9.41 14.20 4.06
N PHE A 179 9.11 13.01 3.59
CA PHE A 179 9.75 11.81 4.08
C PHE A 179 11.24 11.93 3.72
N VAL A 180 12.09 11.81 4.72
CA VAL A 180 13.54 11.77 4.46
C VAL A 180 13.89 10.36 4.05
N ASP A 181 14.22 10.18 2.78
CA ASP A 181 14.80 8.94 2.30
C ASP A 181 16.14 8.72 2.99
N LYS A 182 16.22 7.75 3.88
CA LYS A 182 17.45 7.38 4.57
C LYS A 182 18.48 6.69 3.67
N ASN A 183 18.09 6.41 2.42
CA ASN A 183 18.95 5.74 1.44
C ASN A 183 19.47 6.69 0.35
N SER A 184 19.22 8.00 0.47
CA SER A 184 19.86 8.99 -0.42
C SER A 184 21.21 9.37 0.16
N ASN A 185 22.20 8.58 -0.19
CA ASN A 185 23.61 8.95 -0.12
C ASN A 185 24.23 8.73 -1.48
#